data_6c74d2a08a91bbd042904621dd34a7ac
#
_entry.id   6c74d2a08a91bbd042904621dd34a7ac
#
_cell.length_a   1.000
_cell.length_b   1.000
_cell.length_c   1.000
_cell.angle_alpha   90.00
_cell.angle_beta   90.00
_cell.angle_gamma   90.00
#
_symmetry.space_group_name_H-M   'P 1'
#
loop_
_entity.id
_entity.type
_entity.pdbx_description
1 polymer ?
#
loop_
_entity_poly.entity_id
_entity_poly.type
_entity_poly.pdbx_seq_one_letter_code
_entity_poly.pdbx_strand_id
1 'polypeptide(L)'
;IVDSLVGSEMCIRDSYYFANCAAVSEVAVDKLTGNYFVSRVDILHDAGNSLNESIDLGQIEGGFVQGLGWLTTEELTWSESGTVLSDGPANYKIPTAHDVPEIFNVRFFRRENSAPTVNRSKAVGEPPLMLAISVWCALRDACASVANYRLMPKLSVPATPEQVYFCIEEAGRAASELGTREGY
;
A
#
# COMPACT_ATOMS: atom_id res chain seq x y z
N ILE A 1 -23.30 -26.19 -3.33
CA ILE A 1 -23.85 -24.88 -3.72
C ILE A 1 -22.99 -23.73 -3.16
N VAL A 2 -22.33 -23.95 -2.04
CA VAL A 2 -21.49 -22.94 -1.42
C VAL A 2 -20.12 -22.81 -2.11
N ASP A 3 -19.63 -23.86 -2.75
CA ASP A 3 -18.35 -23.88 -3.45
C ASP A 3 -18.27 -22.89 -4.63
N SER A 4 -19.42 -22.55 -5.22
CA SER A 4 -19.47 -21.56 -6.29
C SER A 4 -19.29 -20.12 -5.81
N LEU A 5 -19.41 -19.87 -4.52
CA LEU A 5 -19.30 -18.51 -3.94
C LEU A 5 -17.88 -18.13 -3.50
N VAL A 6 -16.98 -19.11 -3.41
CA VAL A 6 -15.63 -18.91 -2.85
C VAL A 6 -14.54 -19.31 -3.85
N GLY A 7 -14.90 -19.75 -5.04
CA GLY A 7 -13.94 -20.18 -6.05
C GLY A 7 -13.30 -19.02 -6.82
N SER A 8 -12.08 -19.24 -7.29
CA SER A 8 -11.39 -18.36 -8.24
C SER A 8 -12.21 -18.06 -9.51
N GLU A 9 -13.14 -18.91 -9.84
CA GLU A 9 -14.04 -18.75 -10.99
C GLU A 9 -14.97 -17.55 -10.84
N MET A 10 -15.44 -17.25 -9.62
CA MET A 10 -16.27 -16.08 -9.36
C MET A 10 -15.50 -14.78 -9.63
N CYS A 11 -14.21 -14.73 -9.28
CA CYS A 11 -13.36 -13.56 -9.55
C CYS A 11 -12.92 -13.43 -11.02
N ILE A 12 -12.86 -14.53 -11.76
CA ILE A 12 -12.32 -14.55 -13.12
C ILE A 12 -13.43 -14.51 -14.17
N ARG A 13 -14.56 -15.19 -13.94
CA ARG A 13 -15.64 -15.34 -14.92
C ARG A 13 -16.88 -14.53 -14.61
N ASP A 14 -17.14 -14.28 -13.32
CA ASP A 14 -18.38 -13.69 -12.86
C ASP A 14 -18.21 -12.26 -12.34
N SER A 15 -17.11 -11.59 -12.71
CA SER A 15 -16.90 -10.18 -12.39
C SER A 15 -17.99 -9.34 -13.05
N TYR A 16 -18.92 -8.86 -12.22
CA TYR A 16 -20.07 -8.11 -12.68
C TYR A 16 -19.69 -6.69 -13.11
N TYR A 17 -18.66 -6.11 -12.49
CA TYR A 17 -18.05 -4.83 -12.84
C TYR A 17 -16.66 -4.72 -12.19
N PHE A 18 -15.92 -3.68 -12.59
CA PHE A 18 -14.62 -3.34 -12.01
C PHE A 18 -14.69 -1.99 -11.31
N ALA A 19 -14.13 -1.89 -10.10
CA ALA A 19 -13.85 -0.63 -9.44
C ALA A 19 -12.43 -0.19 -9.82
N ASN A 20 -12.32 0.83 -10.66
CA ASN A 20 -11.03 1.35 -11.09
C ASN A 20 -10.58 2.47 -10.14
N CYS A 21 -9.33 2.40 -9.69
CA CYS A 21 -8.78 3.37 -8.77
C CYS A 21 -7.35 3.73 -9.16
N ALA A 22 -6.91 4.92 -8.75
CA ALA A 22 -5.53 5.35 -8.86
C ALA A 22 -5.11 6.04 -7.56
N ALA A 23 -3.87 5.79 -7.13
CA ALA A 23 -3.29 6.47 -5.98
C ALA A 23 -1.86 6.90 -6.28
N VAL A 24 -1.48 8.05 -5.76
CA VAL A 24 -0.11 8.56 -5.76
C VAL A 24 0.25 8.90 -4.32
N SER A 25 1.42 8.44 -3.89
CA SER A 25 1.92 8.67 -2.53
C SER A 25 3.28 9.34 -2.56
N GLU A 26 3.51 10.22 -1.60
CA GLU A 26 4.79 10.87 -1.33
C GLU A 26 5.27 10.48 0.05
N VAL A 27 6.54 10.11 0.16
CA VAL A 27 7.17 9.69 1.41
C VAL A 27 8.45 10.47 1.66
N ALA A 28 8.78 10.70 2.93
CA ALA A 28 10.09 11.17 3.34
C ALA A 28 10.77 10.10 4.20
N VAL A 29 12.03 9.79 3.90
CA VAL A 29 12.80 8.73 4.54
C VAL A 29 14.06 9.30 5.15
N ASP A 30 14.29 8.99 6.43
CA ASP A 30 15.58 9.23 7.10
C ASP A 30 16.55 8.10 6.74
N LYS A 31 17.58 8.44 6.01
CA LYS A 31 18.59 7.46 5.55
C LYS A 31 19.43 6.84 6.67
N LEU A 32 19.51 7.50 7.83
CA LEU A 32 20.33 7.01 8.94
C LEU A 32 19.61 6.00 9.81
N THR A 33 18.29 6.07 9.86
CA THR A 33 17.46 5.23 10.74
C THR A 33 16.51 4.31 10.00
N GLY A 34 16.25 4.60 8.71
CA GLY A 34 15.20 3.94 7.94
C GLY A 34 13.79 4.40 8.31
N ASN A 35 13.63 5.30 9.29
CA ASN A 35 12.33 5.86 9.62
C ASN A 35 11.78 6.68 8.46
N TYR A 36 10.48 6.65 8.31
CA TYR A 36 9.79 7.38 7.25
C TYR A 36 8.42 7.84 7.71
N PHE A 37 7.86 8.76 6.97
CA PHE A 37 6.46 9.15 7.07
C PHE A 37 5.87 9.38 5.68
N VAL A 38 4.57 9.21 5.57
CA VAL A 38 3.82 9.48 4.35
C VAL A 38 3.33 10.91 4.41
N SER A 39 3.95 11.79 3.63
CA SER A 39 3.63 13.22 3.63
C SER A 39 2.33 13.52 2.89
N ARG A 40 2.08 12.80 1.80
CA ARG A 40 0.93 13.06 0.96
C ARG A 40 0.42 11.80 0.27
N VAL A 41 -0.91 11.72 0.15
CA VAL A 41 -1.61 10.72 -0.66
C VAL A 41 -2.75 11.40 -1.42
N ASP A 42 -2.81 11.15 -2.71
CA ASP A 42 -3.91 11.56 -3.58
C ASP A 42 -4.57 10.30 -4.17
N ILE A 43 -5.87 10.14 -3.98
CA ILE A 43 -6.66 9.01 -4.45
C ILE A 43 -7.79 9.49 -5.37
N LEU A 44 -7.94 8.81 -6.50
CA LEU A 44 -9.11 8.89 -7.36
C LEU A 44 -9.77 7.51 -7.40
N HIS A 45 -11.01 7.40 -6.93
CA HIS A 45 -11.75 6.15 -6.80
C HIS A 45 -13.06 6.17 -7.60
N ASP A 46 -13.31 5.10 -8.37
CA ASP A 46 -14.55 4.90 -9.10
C ASP A 46 -15.56 4.12 -8.23
N ALA A 47 -16.42 4.85 -7.55
CA ALA A 47 -17.53 4.32 -6.76
C ALA A 47 -18.85 4.22 -7.58
N GLY A 48 -18.82 4.51 -8.87
CA GLY A 48 -20.04 4.71 -9.64
C GLY A 48 -20.83 5.91 -9.10
N ASN A 49 -22.16 5.79 -9.04
CA ASN A 49 -22.99 6.75 -8.30
C ASN A 49 -22.95 6.37 -6.81
N SER A 50 -22.25 7.14 -6.01
CA SER A 50 -22.19 6.92 -4.56
C SER A 50 -23.58 6.93 -3.93
N LEU A 51 -23.85 5.99 -3.05
CA LEU A 51 -25.08 5.95 -2.26
C LEU A 51 -25.05 6.93 -1.10
N ASN A 52 -23.87 7.14 -0.51
CA ASN A 52 -23.61 8.12 0.53
C ASN A 52 -22.14 8.51 0.50
N GLU A 53 -21.83 9.69 -0.04
CA GLU A 53 -20.46 10.15 -0.26
C GLU A 53 -19.63 10.22 1.02
N SER A 54 -20.21 10.59 2.14
CA SER A 54 -19.49 10.66 3.41
C SER A 54 -19.08 9.28 3.93
N ILE A 55 -19.96 8.28 3.77
CA ILE A 55 -19.66 6.90 4.14
C ILE A 55 -18.61 6.33 3.18
N ASP A 56 -18.81 6.53 1.89
CA ASP A 56 -17.89 6.00 0.87
C ASP A 56 -16.50 6.61 0.98
N LEU A 57 -16.38 7.91 1.30
CA LEU A 57 -15.08 8.52 1.60
C LEU A 57 -14.41 7.86 2.80
N GLY A 58 -15.14 7.69 3.91
CA GLY A 58 -14.61 7.01 5.09
C GLY A 58 -14.18 5.57 4.83
N GLN A 59 -14.88 4.84 3.95
CA GLN A 59 -14.48 3.49 3.53
C GLN A 59 -13.17 3.51 2.71
N ILE A 60 -13.02 4.47 1.79
CA ILE A 60 -11.81 4.60 0.98
C ILE A 60 -10.60 4.95 1.86
N GLU A 61 -10.76 5.95 2.74
CA GLU A 61 -9.70 6.35 3.67
C GLU A 61 -9.32 5.22 4.63
N GLY A 62 -10.31 4.57 5.24
CA GLY A 62 -10.09 3.46 6.17
C GLY A 62 -9.45 2.24 5.50
N GLY A 63 -9.91 1.87 4.31
CA GLY A 63 -9.32 0.77 3.54
C GLY A 63 -7.88 1.05 3.12
N PHE A 64 -7.57 2.29 2.71
CA PHE A 64 -6.20 2.70 2.40
C PHE A 64 -5.29 2.61 3.62
N VAL A 65 -5.70 3.15 4.78
CA VAL A 65 -4.91 3.11 6.01
C VAL A 65 -4.69 1.68 6.49
N GLN A 66 -5.67 0.81 6.34
CA GLN A 66 -5.50 -0.63 6.62
C GLN A 66 -4.43 -1.24 5.71
N GLY A 67 -4.48 -0.98 4.42
CA GLY A 67 -3.46 -1.43 3.47
C GLY A 67 -2.08 -0.83 3.75
N LEU A 68 -2.02 0.43 4.19
CA LEU A 68 -0.79 1.09 4.63
C LEU A 68 -0.12 0.29 5.76
N GLY A 69 -0.87 -0.05 6.82
CA GLY A 69 -0.36 -0.84 7.93
C GLY A 69 0.17 -2.19 7.47
N TRP A 70 -0.59 -2.89 6.65
CA TRP A 70 -0.22 -4.20 6.13
C TRP A 70 1.08 -4.19 5.33
N LEU A 71 1.35 -3.11 4.60
CA LEU A 71 2.56 -2.98 3.78
C LEU A 71 3.76 -2.39 4.53
N THR A 72 3.56 -1.83 5.74
CA THR A 72 4.59 -1.05 6.44
C THR A 72 4.89 -1.51 7.86
N THR A 73 3.90 -1.55 8.75
CA THR A 73 4.12 -1.72 10.20
C THR A 73 3.62 -3.03 10.76
N GLU A 74 2.69 -3.70 10.08
CA GLU A 74 2.06 -4.94 10.55
C GLU A 74 2.93 -6.15 10.23
N GLU A 75 3.88 -6.43 11.12
CA GLU A 75 4.81 -7.55 10.97
C GLU A 75 4.33 -8.76 11.76
N LEU A 76 4.20 -9.90 11.07
CA LEU A 76 3.93 -11.19 11.68
C LEU A 76 5.25 -11.89 12.00
N THR A 77 5.48 -12.14 13.29
CA THR A 77 6.67 -12.84 13.78
C THR A 77 6.28 -14.16 14.45
N TRP A 78 7.15 -15.17 14.29
CA TRP A 78 6.92 -16.53 14.74
C TRP A 78 8.12 -17.02 15.55
N SER A 79 7.85 -17.83 16.58
CA SER A 79 8.92 -18.58 17.25
C SER A 79 9.39 -19.76 16.38
N GLU A 80 10.50 -20.36 16.74
CA GLU A 80 11.01 -21.59 16.11
C GLU A 80 10.00 -22.76 16.17
N SER A 81 9.14 -22.76 17.17
CA SER A 81 8.06 -23.76 17.34
C SER A 81 6.80 -23.45 16.53
N GLY A 82 6.75 -22.33 15.79
CA GLY A 82 5.58 -21.93 15.02
C GLY A 82 4.51 -21.19 15.82
N THR A 83 4.80 -20.75 17.04
CA THR A 83 3.89 -19.90 17.83
C THR A 83 3.99 -18.47 17.35
N VAL A 84 2.84 -17.80 17.12
CA VAL A 84 2.78 -16.38 16.77
C VAL A 84 3.27 -15.54 17.95
N LEU A 85 4.24 -14.66 17.71
CA LEU A 85 4.79 -13.74 18.72
C LEU A 85 4.15 -12.36 18.63
N SER A 86 3.66 -11.96 17.46
CA SER A 86 2.90 -10.73 17.24
C SER A 86 1.40 -10.99 17.49
N ASP A 87 1.02 -11.35 18.69
CA ASP A 87 -0.30 -11.83 19.08
C ASP A 87 -1.19 -10.77 19.75
N GLY A 88 -0.74 -9.51 19.79
CA GLY A 88 -1.50 -8.43 20.41
C GLY A 88 -1.05 -7.02 20.02
N PRO A 89 -1.79 -5.99 20.45
CA PRO A 89 -1.53 -4.60 20.06
C PRO A 89 -0.13 -4.08 20.44
N ALA A 90 0.52 -4.72 21.41
CA ALA A 90 1.89 -4.38 21.81
C ALA A 90 2.92 -4.82 20.76
N ASN A 91 2.67 -5.92 20.06
CA ASN A 91 3.61 -6.58 19.17
C ASN A 91 3.19 -6.51 17.70
N TYR A 92 1.89 -6.43 17.43
CA TYR A 92 1.33 -6.24 16.08
C TYR A 92 0.90 -4.79 15.89
N LYS A 93 1.65 -4.04 15.08
CA LYS A 93 1.55 -2.59 14.99
C LYS A 93 0.60 -2.15 13.87
N ILE A 94 -0.69 -2.09 14.17
CA ILE A 94 -1.66 -1.45 13.26
C ILE A 94 -1.42 0.07 13.23
N PRO A 95 -1.72 0.74 12.09
CA PRO A 95 -1.61 2.19 11.99
C PRO A 95 -2.42 2.93 13.05
N THR A 96 -1.85 3.97 13.58
CA THR A 96 -2.50 4.91 14.50
C THR A 96 -2.93 6.18 13.76
N ALA A 97 -3.60 7.09 14.46
CA ALA A 97 -3.97 8.39 13.89
C ALA A 97 -2.74 9.25 13.48
N HIS A 98 -1.56 8.94 14.00
CA HIS A 98 -0.31 9.64 13.63
C HIS A 98 0.32 9.09 12.34
N ASP A 99 -0.07 7.91 11.91
CA ASP A 99 0.45 7.27 10.70
C ASP A 99 -0.37 7.66 9.44
N VAL A 100 -1.49 8.35 9.64
CA VAL A 100 -2.32 8.88 8.54
C VAL A 100 -1.54 9.98 7.82
N PRO A 101 -1.53 9.99 6.47
CA PRO A 101 -0.85 11.03 5.70
C PRO A 101 -1.26 12.44 6.10
N GLU A 102 -0.28 13.35 6.22
CA GLU A 102 -0.56 14.77 6.57
C GLU A 102 -1.48 15.44 5.54
N ILE A 103 -1.27 15.14 4.27
CA ILE A 103 -2.15 15.56 3.17
C ILE A 103 -2.80 14.30 2.59
N PHE A 104 -4.09 14.14 2.84
CA PHE A 104 -4.85 12.97 2.39
C PHE A 104 -6.04 13.41 1.54
N ASN A 105 -5.88 13.39 0.22
CA ASN A 105 -6.89 13.81 -0.73
C ASN A 105 -7.58 12.61 -1.35
N VAL A 106 -8.87 12.47 -1.16
CA VAL A 106 -9.70 11.45 -1.80
C VAL A 106 -10.75 12.09 -2.68
N ARG A 107 -10.86 11.64 -3.92
CA ARG A 107 -11.85 12.12 -4.89
C ARG A 107 -12.55 10.97 -5.58
N PHE A 108 -13.83 11.15 -5.89
CA PHE A 108 -14.58 10.22 -6.72
C PHE A 108 -14.38 10.51 -8.21
N PHE A 109 -14.16 9.44 -8.97
CA PHE A 109 -14.30 9.48 -10.41
C PHE A 109 -15.80 9.45 -10.76
N ARG A 110 -16.33 10.57 -11.22
CA ARG A 110 -17.78 10.80 -11.45
C ARG A 110 -18.24 10.10 -12.72
N ARG A 111 -18.53 8.81 -12.64
CA ARG A 111 -19.07 8.02 -13.74
C ARG A 111 -19.99 6.94 -13.21
N GLU A 112 -21.17 6.80 -13.82
CA GLU A 112 -22.10 5.73 -13.50
C GLU A 112 -21.50 4.35 -13.79
N ASN A 113 -21.88 3.35 -13.01
CA ASN A 113 -21.61 1.97 -13.32
C ASN A 113 -22.40 1.55 -14.57
N SER A 114 -21.75 0.93 -15.53
CA SER A 114 -22.42 0.37 -16.70
C SER A 114 -23.32 -0.83 -16.34
N ALA A 115 -22.96 -1.58 -15.29
CA ALA A 115 -23.76 -2.68 -14.78
C ALA A 115 -25.00 -2.18 -14.04
N PRO A 116 -26.13 -2.91 -14.07
CA PRO A 116 -27.38 -2.52 -13.40
C PRO A 116 -27.35 -2.80 -11.89
N THR A 117 -26.36 -2.24 -11.20
CA THR A 117 -26.28 -2.24 -9.73
C THR A 117 -27.29 -1.27 -9.10
N VAL A 118 -27.47 -1.37 -7.78
CA VAL A 118 -28.28 -0.41 -7.02
C VAL A 118 -27.74 0.99 -7.25
N ASN A 119 -28.59 1.89 -7.74
CA ASN A 119 -28.23 3.28 -8.08
C ASN A 119 -27.00 3.40 -9.00
N ARG A 120 -26.64 2.38 -9.77
CA ARG A 120 -25.40 2.37 -10.57
C ARG A 120 -24.12 2.59 -9.73
N SER A 121 -24.15 2.18 -8.45
CA SER A 121 -23.01 2.25 -7.55
C SER A 121 -22.00 1.14 -7.80
N LYS A 122 -20.80 1.29 -7.23
CA LYS A 122 -19.75 0.28 -7.18
C LYS A 122 -19.29 0.06 -5.74
N ALA A 123 -18.61 -1.05 -5.50
CA ALA A 123 -18.03 -1.38 -4.20
C ALA A 123 -16.93 -0.40 -3.80
N VAL A 124 -16.88 -0.04 -2.53
CA VAL A 124 -15.89 0.88 -1.94
C VAL A 124 -15.18 0.31 -0.71
N GLY A 125 -15.64 -0.83 -0.17
CA GLY A 125 -15.10 -1.38 1.07
C GLY A 125 -13.72 -2.03 0.91
N GLU A 126 -13.55 -2.92 -0.06
CA GLU A 126 -12.32 -3.69 -0.25
C GLU A 126 -11.32 -3.07 -1.25
N PRO A 127 -11.73 -2.50 -2.39
CA PRO A 127 -10.79 -2.04 -3.41
C PRO A 127 -9.76 -1.01 -2.93
N PRO A 128 -10.06 -0.11 -1.99
CA PRO A 128 -9.11 0.90 -1.51
C PRO A 128 -7.87 0.33 -0.81
N LEU A 129 -7.94 -0.87 -0.23
CA LEU A 129 -6.80 -1.52 0.43
C LEU A 129 -5.59 -1.63 -0.52
N MET A 130 -5.82 -2.00 -1.78
CA MET A 130 -4.76 -2.16 -2.77
C MET A 130 -4.08 -0.84 -3.17
N LEU A 131 -4.73 0.30 -2.95
CA LEU A 131 -4.17 1.62 -3.27
C LEU A 131 -2.95 1.97 -2.41
N ALA A 132 -2.82 1.37 -1.21
CA ALA A 132 -1.67 1.54 -0.34
C ALA A 132 -0.36 0.96 -0.93
N ILE A 133 -0.42 0.13 -1.97
CA ILE A 133 0.76 -0.30 -2.73
C ILE A 133 1.55 0.91 -3.25
N SER A 134 0.90 2.04 -3.50
CA SER A 134 1.55 3.30 -3.91
C SER A 134 2.57 3.79 -2.87
N VAL A 135 2.32 3.57 -1.57
CA VAL A 135 3.26 3.92 -0.49
C VAL A 135 4.50 3.02 -0.53
N TRP A 136 4.30 1.71 -0.67
CA TRP A 136 5.43 0.78 -0.81
C TRP A 136 6.27 1.11 -2.06
N CYS A 137 5.62 1.45 -3.17
CA CYS A 137 6.32 1.89 -4.39
C CYS A 137 7.14 3.16 -4.13
N ALA A 138 6.58 4.16 -3.42
CA ALA A 138 7.27 5.39 -3.08
C ALA A 138 8.48 5.13 -2.16
N LEU A 139 8.35 4.25 -1.15
CA LEU A 139 9.45 3.84 -0.28
C LEU A 139 10.58 3.16 -1.08
N ARG A 140 10.22 2.25 -1.97
CA ARG A 140 11.19 1.58 -2.84
C ARG A 140 11.87 2.54 -3.79
N ASP A 141 11.15 3.51 -4.32
CA ASP A 141 11.69 4.59 -5.17
C ASP A 141 12.67 5.46 -4.39
N ALA A 142 12.31 5.84 -3.15
CA ALA A 142 13.20 6.57 -2.26
C ALA A 142 14.51 5.79 -1.99
N CYS A 143 14.45 4.47 -1.77
CA CYS A 143 15.64 3.63 -1.63
C CYS A 143 16.47 3.61 -2.93
N ALA A 144 15.84 3.54 -4.09
CA ALA A 144 16.54 3.55 -5.39
C ALA A 144 17.28 4.87 -5.65
N SER A 145 16.75 5.99 -5.12
CA SER A 145 17.35 7.32 -5.27
C SER A 145 18.76 7.43 -4.67
N VAL A 146 19.05 6.64 -3.61
CA VAL A 146 20.38 6.58 -2.97
C VAL A 146 21.45 6.09 -3.95
N ALA A 147 21.06 5.22 -4.87
CA ALA A 147 21.91 4.70 -5.95
C ALA A 147 21.79 5.50 -7.25
N ASN A 148 21.23 6.71 -7.23
CA ASN A 148 20.90 7.50 -8.41
C ASN A 148 20.14 6.69 -9.48
N TYR A 149 19.21 5.81 -9.04
CA TYR A 149 18.39 4.94 -9.88
C TYR A 149 19.18 3.97 -10.78
N ARG A 150 20.48 3.73 -10.53
CA ARG A 150 21.29 2.79 -11.29
C ARG A 150 20.89 1.33 -11.06
N LEU A 151 20.22 1.06 -9.96
CA LEU A 151 19.63 -0.23 -9.62
C LEU A 151 18.29 -0.07 -8.93
N MET A 152 17.45 -1.10 -9.05
CA MET A 152 16.19 -1.17 -8.34
C MET A 152 16.35 -2.09 -7.14
N PRO A 153 16.34 -1.56 -5.91
CA PRO A 153 16.57 -2.35 -4.72
C PRO A 153 15.39 -3.29 -4.42
N LYS A 154 15.68 -4.34 -3.66
CA LYS A 154 14.65 -5.25 -3.14
C LYS A 154 14.20 -4.74 -1.78
N LEU A 155 12.96 -4.27 -1.68
CA LEU A 155 12.31 -3.91 -0.43
C LEU A 155 11.32 -5.01 -0.07
N SER A 156 11.44 -5.56 1.15
CA SER A 156 10.51 -6.58 1.66
C SER A 156 9.19 -5.96 2.09
N VAL A 157 8.17 -6.79 2.24
CA VAL A 157 6.87 -6.44 2.84
C VAL A 157 6.72 -7.27 4.13
N PRO A 158 6.34 -6.64 5.25
CA PRO A 158 6.12 -5.21 5.45
C PRO A 158 7.44 -4.42 5.37
N ALA A 159 7.37 -3.20 4.81
CA ALA A 159 8.50 -2.28 4.70
C ALA A 159 8.73 -1.57 6.04
N THR A 160 9.11 -2.32 7.07
CA THR A 160 9.44 -1.75 8.38
C THR A 160 10.64 -0.80 8.27
N PRO A 161 10.85 0.12 9.21
CA PRO A 161 12.02 1.00 9.21
C PRO A 161 13.35 0.23 9.09
N GLU A 162 13.45 -0.93 9.72
CA GLU A 162 14.60 -1.82 9.60
C GLU A 162 14.81 -2.30 8.17
N GLN A 163 13.73 -2.77 7.50
CA GLN A 163 13.80 -3.22 6.11
C GLN A 163 14.15 -2.08 5.15
N VAL A 164 13.64 -0.88 5.40
CA VAL A 164 13.99 0.32 4.63
C VAL A 164 15.46 0.69 4.83
N TYR A 165 15.96 0.66 6.07
CA TYR A 165 17.36 0.91 6.39
C TYR A 165 18.30 -0.05 5.64
N PHE A 166 18.07 -1.36 5.74
CA PHE A 166 18.89 -2.35 5.04
C PHE A 166 18.79 -2.22 3.52
N CYS A 167 17.63 -1.87 3.00
CA CYS A 167 17.43 -1.61 1.57
C CYS A 167 18.29 -0.43 1.08
N ILE A 168 18.37 0.66 1.87
CA ILE A 168 19.20 1.83 1.59
C ILE A 168 20.69 1.48 1.65
N GLU A 169 21.12 0.74 2.67
CA GLU A 169 22.53 0.31 2.84
C GLU A 169 22.98 -0.59 1.68
N GLU A 170 22.13 -1.54 1.27
CA GLU A 170 22.41 -2.41 0.13
C GLU A 170 22.52 -1.62 -1.18
N ALA A 171 21.58 -0.68 -1.42
CA ALA A 171 21.60 0.17 -2.59
C ALA A 171 22.86 1.05 -2.65
N GLY A 172 23.27 1.64 -1.54
CA GLY A 172 24.47 2.47 -1.44
C GLY A 172 25.75 1.70 -1.71
N ARG A 173 25.88 0.48 -1.14
CA ARG A 173 27.03 -0.41 -1.38
C ARG A 173 27.14 -0.82 -2.85
N ALA A 174 26.04 -1.29 -3.43
CA ALA A 174 26.01 -1.71 -4.82
C ALA A 174 26.31 -0.55 -5.80
N ALA A 175 25.86 0.67 -5.49
CA ALA A 175 26.19 1.85 -6.28
C ALA A 175 27.70 2.19 -6.23
N SER A 176 28.32 2.04 -5.07
CA SER A 176 29.77 2.25 -4.90
C SER A 176 30.60 1.24 -5.69
N GLU A 177 30.19 -0.03 -5.71
CA GLU A 177 30.86 -1.09 -6.47
C GLU A 177 30.74 -0.87 -8.00
N LEU A 178 29.61 -0.39 -8.47
CA LEU A 178 29.42 -0.04 -9.88
C LEU A 178 30.28 1.16 -10.30
N GLY A 179 30.38 2.18 -9.45
CA GLY A 179 31.22 3.36 -9.73
C GLY A 179 32.73 3.05 -9.80
N THR A 180 33.20 2.05 -9.06
CA THR A 180 34.60 1.59 -9.13
C THR A 180 34.92 0.78 -10.39
N ARG A 181 33.93 0.17 -11.04
CA ARG A 181 34.13 -0.60 -12.29
C ARG A 181 34.12 0.26 -13.55
N GLU A 182 33.53 1.46 -13.51
CA GLU A 182 33.50 2.40 -14.62
C GLU A 182 34.77 3.29 -14.69
N GLY A 183 35.68 3.19 -13.73
CA GLY A 183 36.90 3.98 -13.60
C GLY A 183 38.18 3.31 -14.14
N TYR A 184 38.09 2.20 -14.92
CA TYR A 184 39.21 1.57 -15.59
C TYR A 184 39.02 1.55 -17.09
#